data_c712083336763e8536373c7bffe9c30b
#
_entry.id   c712083336763e8536373c7bffe9c30b
#
_cell.length_a   1.000
_cell.length_b   1.000
_cell.length_c   1.000
_cell.angle_alpha   90.00
_cell.angle_beta   90.00
_cell.angle_gamma   90.00
#
_symmetry.space_group_name_H-M   'P 1'
#
loop_
_entity.id
_entity.type
_entity.pdbx_description
1 polymer ?
#
loop_
_entity_poly.entity_id
_entity_poly.type
_entity_poly.pdbx_seq_one_letter_code
_entity_poly.pdbx_strand_id
1 'polypeptide(L)'
;MAPGPSTPGPPPGTASITVAWLRLVAARIHERRAWLTGLDAAIGDGDHGINLDRGFAAVAADLESGVLATDSVGPLLTAAGRRLLGLVGGASGALYGRALMAAGNRVAANTTAGPAGTRRLAEDALAAAIDGIAALGHAAPGDKTMLDALVPALLALRAAPRGDLIESALARAAEAAEAGAAATIPLVARKGRASYLGERSAGHLDPGAASSAILVRCLADVVAAARGGGMPPSEPRAGR
;
A
#
# COMPACT_ATOMS: atom_id res chain seq x y z
N MET A 1 22.53 -41.22 -2.69
CA MET A 1 21.19 -41.03 -2.13
C MET A 1 20.84 -39.54 -2.30
N ALA A 2 20.01 -39.20 -3.25
CA ALA A 2 19.59 -37.80 -3.48
C ALA A 2 18.62 -37.37 -2.38
N PRO A 3 18.70 -36.13 -1.86
CA PRO A 3 17.70 -35.63 -0.90
C PRO A 3 16.36 -35.58 -1.59
N GLY A 4 15.35 -36.18 -0.95
CA GLY A 4 13.95 -36.14 -1.42
C GLY A 4 13.39 -34.70 -1.43
N PRO A 5 12.31 -34.44 -2.20
CA PRO A 5 11.71 -33.12 -2.28
C PRO A 5 11.23 -32.71 -0.89
N SER A 6 11.70 -31.55 -0.44
CA SER A 6 11.28 -30.92 0.82
C SER A 6 9.79 -30.63 0.74
N THR A 7 9.02 -31.17 1.67
CA THR A 7 7.60 -30.83 1.82
C THR A 7 7.48 -29.32 2.08
N PRO A 8 6.65 -28.58 1.34
CA PRO A 8 6.45 -27.17 1.61
C PRO A 8 5.92 -26.98 3.05
N GLY A 9 6.55 -26.08 3.79
CA GLY A 9 6.09 -25.72 5.14
C GLY A 9 4.66 -25.17 5.15
N PRO A 10 4.01 -25.07 6.32
CA PRO A 10 2.68 -24.46 6.41
C PRO A 10 2.72 -23.03 5.86
N PRO A 11 1.61 -22.56 5.24
CA PRO A 11 1.57 -21.22 4.68
C PRO A 11 1.81 -20.16 5.77
N PRO A 12 2.54 -19.08 5.46
CA PRO A 12 2.83 -18.02 6.43
C PRO A 12 1.53 -17.41 6.97
N GLY A 13 1.51 -17.12 8.27
CA GLY A 13 0.39 -16.43 8.92
C GLY A 13 0.19 -15.01 8.38
N THR A 14 -0.98 -14.43 8.59
CA THR A 14 -1.31 -13.07 8.12
C THR A 14 -0.37 -11.99 8.64
N ALA A 15 0.18 -12.14 9.85
CA ALA A 15 1.18 -11.22 10.38
C ALA A 15 2.49 -11.28 9.57
N SER A 16 2.97 -12.48 9.22
CA SER A 16 4.16 -12.66 8.39
C SER A 16 3.98 -12.07 6.99
N ILE A 17 2.78 -12.19 6.41
CA ILE A 17 2.41 -11.54 5.14
C ILE A 17 2.47 -10.02 5.29
N THR A 18 1.96 -9.47 6.39
CA THR A 18 1.97 -8.02 6.63
C THR A 18 3.40 -7.49 6.81
N VAL A 19 4.27 -8.23 7.52
CA VAL A 19 5.71 -7.89 7.62
C VAL A 19 6.37 -7.90 6.25
N ALA A 20 6.16 -8.96 5.46
CA ALA A 20 6.71 -9.07 4.11
C ALA A 20 6.19 -7.94 3.20
N TRP A 21 4.91 -7.59 3.32
CA TRP A 21 4.33 -6.47 2.60
C TRP A 21 4.99 -5.14 2.96
N LEU A 22 5.13 -4.80 4.24
CA LEU A 22 5.76 -3.55 4.66
C LEU A 22 7.22 -3.45 4.20
N ARG A 23 7.96 -4.56 4.22
CA ARG A 23 9.34 -4.63 3.69
C ARG A 23 9.37 -4.42 2.18
N LEU A 24 8.47 -5.07 1.44
CA LEU A 24 8.40 -4.90 -0.01
C LEU A 24 7.98 -3.48 -0.38
N VAL A 25 7.04 -2.87 0.35
CA VAL A 25 6.67 -1.45 0.16
C VAL A 25 7.88 -0.56 0.36
N ALA A 26 8.66 -0.75 1.44
CA ALA A 26 9.87 0.04 1.68
C ALA A 26 10.86 -0.07 0.50
N ALA A 27 11.12 -1.29 0.00
CA ALA A 27 11.99 -1.52 -1.15
C ALA A 27 11.45 -0.83 -2.41
N ARG A 28 10.17 -1.00 -2.75
CA ARG A 28 9.56 -0.43 -3.96
C ARG A 28 9.46 1.11 -3.91
N ILE A 29 9.18 1.69 -2.75
CA ILE A 29 9.19 3.14 -2.58
C ILE A 29 10.62 3.68 -2.74
N HIS A 30 11.62 2.99 -2.19
CA HIS A 30 13.03 3.34 -2.37
C HIS A 30 13.45 3.34 -3.86
N GLU A 31 13.15 2.25 -4.58
CA GLU A 31 13.41 2.11 -6.03
C GLU A 31 12.72 3.23 -6.84
N ARG A 32 11.53 3.63 -6.46
CA ARG A 32 10.72 4.61 -7.17
C ARG A 32 10.83 6.03 -6.60
N ARG A 33 11.70 6.26 -5.61
CA ARG A 33 11.84 7.55 -4.91
C ARG A 33 11.99 8.72 -5.87
N ALA A 34 12.94 8.64 -6.80
CA ALA A 34 13.20 9.72 -7.75
C ALA A 34 12.00 9.98 -8.67
N TRP A 35 11.34 8.93 -9.13
CA TRP A 35 10.16 9.03 -9.98
C TRP A 35 8.99 9.68 -9.22
N LEU A 36 8.67 9.24 -8.01
CA LEU A 36 7.61 9.83 -7.17
C LEU A 36 7.90 11.30 -6.82
N THR A 37 9.17 11.63 -6.56
CA THR A 37 9.62 13.01 -6.36
C THR A 37 9.42 13.86 -7.61
N GLY A 38 9.72 13.32 -8.80
CA GLY A 38 9.49 13.99 -10.07
C GLY A 38 8.02 14.24 -10.39
N LEU A 39 7.14 13.28 -10.08
CA LEU A 39 5.69 13.47 -10.20
C LEU A 39 5.20 14.62 -9.32
N ASP A 40 5.67 14.65 -8.08
CA ASP A 40 5.29 15.70 -7.13
C ASP A 40 5.89 17.06 -7.50
N ALA A 41 7.11 17.12 -8.00
CA ALA A 41 7.73 18.35 -8.45
C ALA A 41 6.97 19.02 -9.62
N ALA A 42 6.21 18.25 -10.41
CA ALA A 42 5.39 18.77 -11.49
C ALA A 42 4.12 19.48 -11.00
N ILE A 43 3.54 19.07 -9.87
CA ILE A 43 2.25 19.57 -9.37
C ILE A 43 2.22 19.84 -7.86
N GLY A 44 3.35 19.74 -7.17
CA GLY A 44 3.49 19.91 -5.73
C GLY A 44 4.79 20.60 -5.35
N ASP A 45 5.40 20.15 -4.26
CA ASP A 45 6.66 20.71 -3.73
C ASP A 45 7.88 19.80 -3.89
N GLY A 46 7.71 18.66 -4.58
CA GLY A 46 8.81 17.78 -4.96
C GLY A 46 9.40 16.97 -3.79
N ASP A 47 8.64 16.70 -2.75
CA ASP A 47 9.14 15.99 -1.55
C ASP A 47 8.51 14.62 -1.31
N HIS A 48 7.45 14.25 -2.07
CA HIS A 48 6.64 13.05 -1.82
C HIS A 48 7.47 11.75 -1.78
N GLY A 49 8.28 11.52 -2.82
CA GLY A 49 9.12 10.31 -2.90
C GLY A 49 10.16 10.25 -1.79
N ILE A 50 10.81 11.38 -1.48
CA ILE A 50 11.83 11.48 -0.42
C ILE A 50 11.20 11.23 0.95
N ASN A 51 10.06 11.81 1.21
CA ASN A 51 9.35 11.67 2.48
C ASN A 51 8.85 10.24 2.70
N LEU A 52 8.25 9.60 1.68
CA LEU A 52 7.79 8.21 1.78
C LEU A 52 8.97 7.25 1.96
N ASP A 53 10.05 7.42 1.20
CA ASP A 53 11.26 6.59 1.33
C ASP A 53 11.80 6.63 2.76
N ARG A 54 11.98 7.83 3.33
CA ARG A 54 12.42 7.99 4.71
C ARG A 54 11.49 7.29 5.71
N GLY A 55 10.18 7.42 5.53
CA GLY A 55 9.20 6.82 6.45
C GLY A 55 9.17 5.31 6.37
N PHE A 56 9.07 4.73 5.17
CA PHE A 56 9.03 3.28 5.01
C PHE A 56 10.37 2.62 5.30
N ALA A 57 11.51 3.27 5.05
CA ALA A 57 12.82 2.79 5.49
C ALA A 57 12.90 2.67 7.01
N ALA A 58 12.36 3.64 7.76
CA ALA A 58 12.30 3.56 9.22
C ALA A 58 11.38 2.44 9.72
N VAL A 59 10.23 2.20 9.06
CA VAL A 59 9.36 1.05 9.36
C VAL A 59 10.10 -0.27 9.11
N ALA A 60 10.83 -0.39 8.00
CA ALA A 60 11.62 -1.58 7.70
C ALA A 60 12.72 -1.82 8.75
N ALA A 61 13.44 -0.79 9.16
CA ALA A 61 14.46 -0.87 10.21
C ALA A 61 13.87 -1.30 11.57
N ASP A 62 12.70 -0.76 11.95
CA ASP A 62 12.01 -1.15 13.17
C ASP A 62 11.52 -2.62 13.12
N LEU A 63 11.17 -3.15 11.92
CA LEU A 63 10.85 -4.57 11.72
C LEU A 63 12.10 -5.46 11.84
N GLU A 64 13.25 -5.00 11.34
CA GLU A 64 14.52 -5.74 11.39
C GLU A 64 15.08 -5.79 12.82
N SER A 65 14.99 -4.69 13.56
CA SER A 65 15.47 -4.59 14.94
C SER A 65 14.52 -5.24 15.97
N GLY A 66 13.34 -5.70 15.54
CA GLY A 66 12.35 -6.30 16.43
C GLY A 66 11.51 -5.28 17.23
N VAL A 67 11.68 -4.00 17.02
CA VAL A 67 10.85 -2.95 17.68
C VAL A 67 9.36 -3.10 17.31
N LEU A 68 9.07 -3.54 16.08
CA LEU A 68 7.71 -3.84 15.62
C LEU A 68 7.39 -5.34 15.67
N ALA A 69 8.06 -6.11 16.53
CA ALA A 69 7.79 -7.54 16.67
C ALA A 69 6.40 -7.78 17.29
N THR A 70 5.50 -8.37 16.50
CA THR A 70 4.16 -8.79 16.95
C THR A 70 3.59 -9.82 15.99
N ASP A 71 2.85 -10.78 16.52
CA ASP A 71 2.14 -11.81 15.74
C ASP A 71 0.72 -11.36 15.32
N SER A 72 0.40 -10.09 15.56
CA SER A 72 -0.93 -9.53 15.30
C SER A 72 -0.90 -8.41 14.28
N VAL A 73 -1.69 -8.55 13.21
CA VAL A 73 -1.77 -7.59 12.09
C VAL A 73 -2.22 -6.20 12.56
N GLY A 74 -3.23 -6.11 13.40
CA GLY A 74 -3.78 -4.83 13.86
C GLY A 74 -2.76 -3.96 14.59
N PRO A 75 -2.12 -4.45 15.68
CA PRO A 75 -1.03 -3.76 16.37
C PRO A 75 0.13 -3.38 15.44
N LEU A 76 0.52 -4.29 14.51
CA LEU A 76 1.60 -4.04 13.56
C LEU A 76 1.29 -2.85 12.65
N LEU A 77 0.13 -2.84 12.01
CA LEU A 77 -0.30 -1.73 11.14
C LEU A 77 -0.42 -0.41 11.92
N THR A 78 -0.96 -0.46 13.14
CA THR A 78 -1.09 0.73 14.00
C THR A 78 0.28 1.30 14.37
N ALA A 79 1.25 0.44 14.72
CA ALA A 79 2.59 0.87 15.06
C ALA A 79 3.36 1.43 13.85
N ALA A 80 3.27 0.76 12.68
CA ALA A 80 3.82 1.28 11.43
C ALA A 80 3.20 2.64 11.05
N GLY A 81 1.89 2.79 11.22
CA GLY A 81 1.20 4.07 10.98
C GLY A 81 1.69 5.19 11.89
N ARG A 82 1.89 4.92 13.18
CA ARG A 82 2.47 5.89 14.13
C ARG A 82 3.89 6.28 13.74
N ARG A 83 4.68 5.32 13.27
CA ARG A 83 6.05 5.56 12.81
C ARG A 83 6.08 6.51 11.61
N LEU A 84 5.22 6.28 10.62
CA LEU A 84 5.07 7.18 9.48
C LEU A 84 4.63 8.58 9.91
N LEU A 85 3.61 8.67 10.77
CA LEU A 85 3.09 9.96 11.26
C LEU A 85 4.18 10.79 11.97
N GLY A 86 5.08 10.13 12.70
CA GLY A 86 6.14 10.80 13.46
C GLY A 86 7.35 11.24 12.63
N LEU A 87 7.59 10.64 11.45
CA LEU A 87 8.84 10.83 10.69
C LEU A 87 8.64 11.44 9.31
N VAL A 88 7.49 11.19 8.69
CA VAL A 88 7.22 11.66 7.33
C VAL A 88 6.64 13.06 7.39
N GLY A 89 7.35 14.02 6.82
CA GLY A 89 6.85 15.39 6.68
C GLY A 89 5.73 15.50 5.65
N GLY A 90 5.12 16.69 5.60
CA GLY A 90 4.08 16.98 4.61
C GLY A 90 2.75 16.25 4.86
N ALA A 91 1.85 16.36 3.89
CA ALA A 91 0.52 15.73 3.97
C ALA A 91 0.60 14.19 3.86
N SER A 92 1.58 13.66 3.09
CA SER A 92 1.70 12.22 2.83
C SER A 92 1.94 11.41 4.11
N GLY A 93 2.79 11.89 5.02
CA GLY A 93 3.02 11.22 6.30
C GLY A 93 1.78 11.13 7.17
N ALA A 94 1.04 12.21 7.27
CA ALA A 94 -0.20 12.26 8.02
C ALA A 94 -1.25 11.32 7.41
N LEU A 95 -1.40 11.30 6.08
CA LEU A 95 -2.40 10.49 5.38
C LEU A 95 -2.07 9.00 5.43
N TYR A 96 -0.85 8.58 5.10
CA TYR A 96 -0.44 7.17 5.18
C TYR A 96 -0.41 6.67 6.63
N GLY A 97 0.08 7.49 7.57
CA GLY A 97 0.05 7.17 8.99
C GLY A 97 -1.38 6.94 9.47
N ARG A 98 -2.30 7.83 9.14
CA ARG A 98 -3.73 7.71 9.47
C ARG A 98 -4.36 6.48 8.83
N ALA A 99 -4.06 6.21 7.56
CA ALA A 99 -4.56 5.05 6.83
C ALA A 99 -4.18 3.74 7.51
N LEU A 100 -2.89 3.55 7.83
CA LEU A 100 -2.42 2.34 8.49
C LEU A 100 -2.97 2.19 9.91
N MET A 101 -3.08 3.28 10.66
CA MET A 101 -3.69 3.24 12.00
C MET A 101 -5.18 2.88 11.95
N ALA A 102 -5.93 3.44 11.00
CA ALA A 102 -7.34 3.13 10.82
C ALA A 102 -7.54 1.67 10.41
N ALA A 103 -6.75 1.18 9.45
CA ALA A 103 -6.72 -0.22 9.05
C ALA A 103 -6.38 -1.14 10.23
N GLY A 104 -5.34 -0.81 10.99
CA GLY A 104 -4.91 -1.59 12.16
C GLY A 104 -5.99 -1.70 13.23
N ASN A 105 -6.65 -0.59 13.56
CA ASN A 105 -7.75 -0.57 14.53
C ASN A 105 -8.95 -1.41 14.05
N ARG A 106 -9.30 -1.34 12.75
CA ARG A 106 -10.37 -2.14 12.16
C ARG A 106 -10.06 -3.62 12.21
N VAL A 107 -8.83 -4.00 11.87
CA VAL A 107 -8.37 -5.39 11.91
C VAL A 107 -8.36 -5.94 13.34
N ALA A 108 -7.90 -5.16 14.32
CA ALA A 108 -7.87 -5.57 15.70
C ALA A 108 -9.29 -5.81 16.29
N ALA A 109 -10.29 -5.11 15.76
CA ALA A 109 -11.69 -5.29 16.17
C ALA A 109 -12.37 -6.51 15.52
N ASN A 110 -11.78 -7.09 14.46
CA ASN A 110 -12.36 -8.19 13.68
C ASN A 110 -11.58 -9.50 13.93
N THR A 111 -12.20 -10.49 14.56
CA THR A 111 -11.59 -11.77 14.95
C THR A 111 -11.95 -12.95 14.01
N THR A 112 -12.27 -12.70 12.75
CA THR A 112 -12.68 -13.76 11.82
C THR A 112 -11.48 -14.57 11.30
N ALA A 113 -11.50 -15.90 11.53
CA ALA A 113 -10.48 -16.83 11.04
C ALA A 113 -10.91 -17.54 9.74
N GLY A 114 -9.93 -18.02 8.95
CA GLY A 114 -10.13 -18.82 7.74
C GLY A 114 -10.02 -18.05 6.42
N PRO A 115 -10.02 -18.72 5.25
CA PRO A 115 -9.77 -18.10 3.93
C PRO A 115 -10.76 -16.99 3.56
N ALA A 116 -12.04 -17.16 3.87
CA ALA A 116 -13.07 -16.12 3.70
C ALA A 116 -12.81 -14.93 4.66
N GLY A 117 -12.25 -15.20 5.84
CA GLY A 117 -11.81 -14.18 6.79
C GLY A 117 -10.63 -13.36 6.29
N THR A 118 -9.67 -13.96 5.60
CA THR A 118 -8.50 -13.24 5.06
C THR A 118 -8.92 -12.19 4.02
N ARG A 119 -9.82 -12.55 3.11
CA ARG A 119 -10.34 -11.60 2.12
C ARG A 119 -11.10 -10.47 2.80
N ARG A 120 -12.02 -10.80 3.71
CA ARG A 120 -12.78 -9.82 4.47
C ARG A 120 -11.86 -8.90 5.29
N LEU A 121 -10.79 -9.45 5.85
CA LEU A 121 -9.79 -8.67 6.57
C LEU A 121 -9.13 -7.63 5.66
N ALA A 122 -8.75 -8.02 4.44
CA ALA A 122 -8.17 -7.10 3.46
C ALA A 122 -9.18 -6.01 3.02
N GLU A 123 -10.43 -6.40 2.76
CA GLU A 123 -11.51 -5.47 2.41
C GLU A 123 -11.78 -4.46 3.54
N ASP A 124 -11.89 -4.93 4.78
CA ASP A 124 -12.16 -4.09 5.96
C ASP A 124 -10.97 -3.16 6.27
N ALA A 125 -9.74 -3.66 6.14
CA ALA A 125 -8.53 -2.87 6.33
C ALA A 125 -8.42 -1.74 5.29
N LEU A 126 -8.63 -2.07 4.01
CA LEU A 126 -8.56 -1.09 2.92
C LEU A 126 -9.71 -0.07 3.02
N ALA A 127 -10.92 -0.50 3.36
CA ALA A 127 -12.04 0.41 3.58
C ALA A 127 -11.74 1.40 4.73
N ALA A 128 -11.24 0.92 5.87
CA ALA A 128 -10.88 1.77 6.99
C ALA A 128 -9.72 2.74 6.66
N ALA A 129 -8.75 2.30 5.86
CA ALA A 129 -7.68 3.17 5.37
C ALA A 129 -8.24 4.31 4.51
N ILE A 130 -9.14 4.00 3.56
CA ILE A 130 -9.84 4.98 2.71
C ILE A 130 -10.61 5.97 3.57
N ASP A 131 -11.42 5.50 4.53
CA ASP A 131 -12.19 6.36 5.43
C ASP A 131 -11.27 7.29 6.24
N GLY A 132 -10.14 6.76 6.73
CA GLY A 132 -9.14 7.53 7.46
C GLY A 132 -8.50 8.64 6.63
N ILE A 133 -8.18 8.36 5.36
CA ILE A 133 -7.65 9.33 4.40
C ILE A 133 -8.71 10.39 4.06
N ALA A 134 -9.92 9.94 3.71
CA ALA A 134 -11.02 10.83 3.32
C ALA A 134 -11.37 11.82 4.45
N ALA A 135 -11.45 11.32 5.70
CA ALA A 135 -11.75 12.14 6.86
C ALA A 135 -10.66 13.18 7.15
N LEU A 136 -9.37 12.83 7.01
CA LEU A 136 -8.27 13.75 7.28
C LEU A 136 -8.04 14.73 6.12
N GLY A 137 -8.11 14.22 4.87
CA GLY A 137 -7.84 15.00 3.67
C GLY A 137 -9.06 15.80 3.16
N HIS A 138 -10.26 15.53 3.71
CA HIS A 138 -11.52 16.06 3.18
C HIS A 138 -11.64 15.86 1.67
N ALA A 139 -11.19 14.70 1.18
CA ALA A 139 -11.09 14.36 -0.23
C ALA A 139 -12.11 13.28 -0.61
N ALA A 140 -12.48 13.27 -1.88
CA ALA A 140 -13.35 12.29 -2.50
C ALA A 140 -12.71 11.76 -3.80
N PRO A 141 -13.16 10.61 -4.34
CA PRO A 141 -12.77 10.18 -5.68
C PRO A 141 -13.07 11.26 -6.72
N GLY A 142 -12.12 11.47 -7.63
CA GLY A 142 -12.17 12.56 -8.63
C GLY A 142 -11.51 13.87 -8.20
N ASP A 143 -11.02 13.96 -6.95
CA ASP A 143 -10.28 15.13 -6.45
C ASP A 143 -8.78 15.12 -6.83
N LYS A 144 -8.33 14.09 -7.55
CA LYS A 144 -6.94 13.86 -7.93
C LYS A 144 -6.05 13.65 -6.71
N THR A 145 -6.28 12.53 -6.04
CA THR A 145 -5.62 12.13 -4.79
C THR A 145 -5.39 10.62 -4.73
N MET A 146 -4.77 10.15 -3.67
CA MET A 146 -4.59 8.71 -3.39
C MET A 146 -5.92 7.92 -3.36
N LEU A 147 -7.06 8.58 -3.12
CA LEU A 147 -8.38 7.93 -3.14
C LEU A 147 -8.77 7.45 -4.54
N ASP A 148 -8.28 8.12 -5.58
CA ASP A 148 -8.53 7.74 -6.98
C ASP A 148 -7.88 6.41 -7.36
N ALA A 149 -6.87 5.95 -6.62
CA ALA A 149 -6.30 4.61 -6.73
C ALA A 149 -6.95 3.62 -5.74
N LEU A 150 -7.11 4.01 -4.48
CA LEU A 150 -7.55 3.10 -3.41
C LEU A 150 -9.02 2.69 -3.51
N VAL A 151 -9.91 3.60 -3.92
CA VAL A 151 -11.35 3.29 -4.05
C VAL A 151 -11.61 2.29 -5.17
N PRO A 152 -11.06 2.44 -6.39
CA PRO A 152 -11.16 1.40 -7.42
C PRO A 152 -10.59 0.04 -6.97
N ALA A 153 -9.47 0.05 -6.24
CA ALA A 153 -8.90 -1.18 -5.68
C ALA A 153 -9.89 -1.90 -4.74
N LEU A 154 -10.50 -1.18 -3.83
CA LEU A 154 -11.51 -1.73 -2.90
C LEU A 154 -12.72 -2.27 -3.65
N LEU A 155 -13.22 -1.54 -4.65
CA LEU A 155 -14.36 -1.97 -5.45
C LEU A 155 -14.04 -3.25 -6.23
N ALA A 156 -12.87 -3.34 -6.85
CA ALA A 156 -12.42 -4.54 -7.55
C ALA A 156 -12.26 -5.74 -6.60
N LEU A 157 -11.70 -5.53 -5.40
CA LEU A 157 -11.56 -6.57 -4.39
C LEU A 157 -12.93 -7.11 -3.95
N ARG A 158 -13.90 -6.24 -3.73
CA ARG A 158 -15.28 -6.59 -3.33
C ARG A 158 -16.05 -7.26 -4.44
N ALA A 159 -15.84 -6.84 -5.69
CA ALA A 159 -16.52 -7.39 -6.88
C ALA A 159 -15.97 -8.76 -7.29
N ALA A 160 -14.79 -9.16 -6.80
CA ALA A 160 -14.21 -10.45 -7.14
C ALA A 160 -15.14 -11.60 -6.69
N PRO A 161 -15.36 -12.66 -7.52
CA PRO A 161 -16.20 -13.79 -7.17
C PRO A 161 -15.87 -14.41 -5.81
N ARG A 162 -16.88 -14.86 -5.07
CA ARG A 162 -16.66 -15.41 -3.70
C ARG A 162 -15.80 -16.67 -3.67
N GLY A 163 -15.78 -17.42 -4.76
CA GLY A 163 -14.95 -18.63 -4.90
C GLY A 163 -13.51 -18.38 -5.35
N ASP A 164 -13.17 -17.14 -5.71
CA ASP A 164 -11.83 -16.82 -6.16
C ASP A 164 -10.81 -16.88 -5.03
N LEU A 165 -9.61 -17.27 -5.41
CA LEU A 165 -8.46 -17.22 -4.54
C LEU A 165 -8.13 -15.76 -4.19
N ILE A 166 -7.66 -15.52 -2.97
CA ILE A 166 -7.34 -14.15 -2.50
C ILE A 166 -6.28 -13.48 -3.37
N GLU A 167 -5.30 -14.21 -3.87
CA GLU A 167 -4.27 -13.70 -4.77
C GLU A 167 -4.85 -13.16 -6.08
N SER A 168 -5.83 -13.85 -6.67
CA SER A 168 -6.51 -13.39 -7.89
C SER A 168 -7.36 -12.15 -7.62
N ALA A 169 -8.01 -12.08 -6.46
CA ALA A 169 -8.79 -10.91 -6.06
C ALA A 169 -7.89 -9.68 -5.82
N LEU A 170 -6.73 -9.88 -5.16
CA LEU A 170 -5.75 -8.82 -4.92
C LEU A 170 -5.04 -8.38 -6.20
N ALA A 171 -4.77 -9.29 -7.14
CA ALA A 171 -4.23 -8.93 -8.45
C ALA A 171 -5.15 -7.96 -9.19
N ARG A 172 -6.46 -8.27 -9.25
CA ARG A 172 -7.47 -7.35 -9.82
C ARG A 172 -7.56 -6.02 -9.07
N ALA A 173 -7.45 -6.04 -7.73
CA ALA A 173 -7.41 -4.81 -6.95
C ALA A 173 -6.19 -3.95 -7.27
N ALA A 174 -5.02 -4.57 -7.49
CA ALA A 174 -3.80 -3.87 -7.88
C ALA A 174 -3.92 -3.26 -9.28
N GLU A 175 -4.45 -4.01 -10.26
CA GLU A 175 -4.73 -3.51 -11.61
C GLU A 175 -5.71 -2.32 -11.58
N ALA A 176 -6.76 -2.41 -10.77
CA ALA A 176 -7.72 -1.32 -10.59
C ALA A 176 -7.08 -0.08 -9.92
N ALA A 177 -6.18 -0.28 -8.96
CA ALA A 177 -5.43 0.83 -8.35
C ALA A 177 -4.51 1.53 -9.36
N GLU A 178 -3.81 0.77 -10.20
CA GLU A 178 -2.94 1.31 -11.24
C GLU A 178 -3.74 2.08 -12.30
N ALA A 179 -4.86 1.51 -12.74
CA ALA A 179 -5.77 2.18 -13.67
C ALA A 179 -6.37 3.46 -13.06
N GLY A 180 -6.77 3.42 -11.78
CA GLY A 180 -7.27 4.57 -11.05
C GLY A 180 -6.23 5.67 -10.89
N ALA A 181 -4.97 5.30 -10.60
CA ALA A 181 -3.87 6.24 -10.57
C ALA A 181 -3.66 6.90 -11.94
N ALA A 182 -3.61 6.11 -13.03
CA ALA A 182 -3.48 6.64 -14.38
C ALA A 182 -4.65 7.56 -14.78
N ALA A 183 -5.85 7.27 -14.31
CA ALA A 183 -7.04 8.10 -14.56
C ALA A 183 -6.96 9.50 -13.90
N THR A 184 -6.02 9.72 -12.97
CA THR A 184 -5.80 11.07 -12.40
C THR A 184 -5.15 12.04 -13.38
N ILE A 185 -4.51 11.55 -14.45
CA ILE A 185 -3.77 12.40 -15.41
C ILE A 185 -4.64 13.54 -15.97
N PRO A 186 -5.85 13.30 -16.53
CA PRO A 186 -6.68 14.38 -17.09
C PRO A 186 -7.39 15.23 -16.04
N LEU A 187 -7.39 14.83 -14.76
CA LEU A 187 -8.12 15.54 -13.72
C LEU A 187 -7.43 16.83 -13.32
N VAL A 188 -8.23 17.84 -12.98
CA VAL A 188 -7.80 19.04 -12.27
C VAL A 188 -7.83 18.75 -10.77
N ALA A 189 -6.73 18.99 -10.08
CA ALA A 189 -6.63 18.73 -8.64
C ALA A 189 -7.55 19.68 -7.84
N ARG A 190 -8.29 19.10 -6.91
CA ARG A 190 -9.19 19.82 -5.99
C ARG A 190 -8.71 19.80 -4.55
N LYS A 191 -7.73 18.95 -4.24
CA LYS A 191 -7.15 18.79 -2.91
C LYS A 191 -5.63 18.75 -2.97
N GLY A 192 -5.02 18.94 -1.79
CA GLY A 192 -3.57 18.94 -1.65
C GLY A 192 -2.88 20.12 -2.34
N ARG A 193 -1.55 20.06 -2.45
CA ARG A 193 -0.73 21.13 -3.04
C ARG A 193 -1.03 21.36 -4.51
N ALA A 194 -1.31 20.29 -5.26
CA ALA A 194 -1.63 20.34 -6.67
C ALA A 194 -2.86 21.25 -6.96
N SER A 195 -3.79 21.39 -6.00
CA SER A 195 -4.98 22.23 -6.19
C SER A 195 -4.67 23.71 -6.34
N TYR A 196 -3.54 24.19 -5.84
CA TYR A 196 -3.10 25.59 -6.03
C TYR A 196 -2.71 25.92 -7.48
N LEU A 197 -2.45 24.89 -8.30
CA LEU A 197 -2.14 25.06 -9.72
C LEU A 197 -3.38 25.19 -10.60
N GLY A 198 -4.58 24.83 -10.09
CA GLY A 198 -5.81 24.80 -10.87
C GLY A 198 -5.67 23.93 -12.12
N GLU A 199 -6.05 24.43 -13.29
CA GLU A 199 -5.99 23.74 -14.59
C GLU A 199 -4.59 23.23 -14.94
N ARG A 200 -3.53 23.87 -14.46
CA ARG A 200 -2.15 23.42 -14.71
C ARG A 200 -1.81 22.09 -14.02
N SER A 201 -2.64 21.63 -13.11
CA SER A 201 -2.48 20.30 -12.51
C SER A 201 -2.93 19.16 -13.43
N ALA A 202 -3.73 19.44 -14.45
CA ALA A 202 -4.12 18.47 -15.47
C ALA A 202 -2.93 18.07 -16.34
N GLY A 203 -2.96 16.85 -16.89
CA GLY A 203 -1.87 16.29 -17.69
C GLY A 203 -0.78 15.58 -16.89
N HIS A 204 -0.83 15.63 -15.56
CA HIS A 204 0.13 15.01 -14.66
C HIS A 204 -0.50 13.90 -13.81
N LEU A 205 0.23 12.82 -13.60
CA LEU A 205 -0.15 11.73 -12.69
C LEU A 205 -0.07 12.22 -11.24
N ASP A 206 -1.09 11.94 -10.42
CA ASP A 206 -1.05 12.27 -9.00
C ASP A 206 0.00 11.41 -8.24
N PRO A 207 0.96 12.00 -7.51
CA PRO A 207 1.98 11.25 -6.79
C PRO A 207 1.41 10.38 -5.66
N GLY A 208 0.34 10.84 -4.99
CA GLY A 208 -0.35 10.08 -3.95
C GLY A 208 -1.09 8.86 -4.51
N ALA A 209 -1.76 8.99 -5.65
CA ALA A 209 -2.40 7.87 -6.34
C ALA A 209 -1.35 6.86 -6.84
N ALA A 210 -0.24 7.34 -7.41
CA ALA A 210 0.86 6.50 -7.87
C ALA A 210 1.48 5.67 -6.75
N SER A 211 1.82 6.29 -5.61
CA SER A 211 2.36 5.58 -4.45
C SER A 211 1.35 4.64 -3.81
N SER A 212 0.06 5.00 -3.79
CA SER A 212 -1.00 4.11 -3.30
C SER A 212 -1.15 2.86 -4.15
N ALA A 213 -1.07 2.98 -5.47
CA ALA A 213 -1.07 1.83 -6.38
C ALA A 213 0.12 0.89 -6.11
N ILE A 214 1.33 1.44 -5.83
CA ILE A 214 2.50 0.63 -5.43
C ILE A 214 2.19 -0.18 -4.16
N LEU A 215 1.58 0.41 -3.13
CA LEU A 215 1.25 -0.30 -1.89
C LEU A 215 0.29 -1.47 -2.15
N VAL A 216 -0.75 -1.26 -2.96
CA VAL A 216 -1.71 -2.31 -3.31
C VAL A 216 -1.04 -3.42 -4.13
N ARG A 217 -0.19 -3.07 -5.11
CA ARG A 217 0.58 -4.02 -5.91
C ARG A 217 1.49 -4.88 -5.02
N CYS A 218 2.23 -4.26 -4.10
CA CYS A 218 3.08 -4.99 -3.15
C CYS A 218 2.30 -6.02 -2.33
N LEU A 219 1.06 -5.71 -1.93
CA LEU A 219 0.23 -6.67 -1.19
C LEU A 219 -0.15 -7.87 -2.08
N ALA A 220 -0.55 -7.62 -3.32
CA ALA A 220 -0.86 -8.68 -4.29
C ALA A 220 0.35 -9.58 -4.54
N ASP A 221 1.53 -8.99 -4.75
CA ASP A 221 2.77 -9.72 -5.04
C ASP A 221 3.20 -10.62 -3.86
N VAL A 222 3.14 -10.11 -2.63
CA VAL A 222 3.48 -10.88 -1.43
C VAL A 222 2.53 -12.05 -1.21
N VAL A 223 1.23 -11.83 -1.40
CA VAL A 223 0.22 -12.89 -1.22
C VAL A 223 0.37 -13.96 -2.30
N ALA A 224 0.63 -13.58 -3.55
CA ALA A 224 0.90 -14.52 -4.63
C ALA A 224 2.16 -15.36 -4.36
N ALA A 225 3.27 -14.73 -3.93
CA ALA A 225 4.51 -15.39 -3.58
C ALA A 225 4.35 -16.37 -2.41
N ALA A 226 3.59 -15.99 -1.38
CA ALA A 226 3.34 -16.83 -0.20
C ALA A 226 2.59 -18.13 -0.53
N ARG A 227 1.79 -18.15 -1.60
CA ARG A 227 1.06 -19.33 -2.06
C ARG A 227 1.83 -20.17 -3.08
N GLY A 228 2.66 -19.54 -3.92
CA GLY A 228 3.47 -20.22 -4.92
C GLY A 228 4.70 -20.96 -4.37
N GLY A 229 4.96 -20.93 -3.06
CA GLY A 229 6.11 -21.56 -2.42
C GLY A 229 7.47 -20.94 -2.80
N GLY A 230 7.47 -19.76 -3.42
CA GLY A 230 8.65 -19.02 -3.83
C GLY A 230 8.73 -17.65 -3.14
N MET A 231 9.92 -17.29 -2.65
CA MET A 231 10.21 -15.92 -2.23
C MET A 231 10.07 -15.00 -3.45
N PRO A 232 9.53 -13.76 -3.31
CA PRO A 232 9.44 -12.83 -4.43
C PRO A 232 10.82 -12.67 -5.08
N PRO A 233 10.90 -12.51 -6.41
CA PRO A 233 12.17 -12.41 -7.10
C PRO A 233 12.96 -11.22 -6.56
N SER A 234 14.10 -11.51 -5.98
CA SER A 234 15.14 -10.55 -5.71
C SER A 234 15.72 -10.14 -7.07
N GLU A 235 15.56 -8.86 -7.42
CA GLU A 235 16.24 -8.06 -8.44
C GLU A 235 16.42 -8.60 -9.87
N PRO A 236 16.13 -7.75 -10.87
CA PRO A 236 16.89 -7.80 -12.11
C PRO A 236 18.29 -7.23 -11.81
N ARG A 237 19.33 -8.07 -11.88
CA ARG A 237 20.73 -7.60 -11.91
C ARG A 237 20.85 -6.56 -13.00
N ALA A 238 21.23 -5.32 -12.63
CA ALA A 238 21.68 -4.32 -13.55
C ALA A 238 22.81 -4.93 -14.40
N GLY A 239 22.53 -5.09 -15.68
CA GLY A 239 23.55 -5.42 -16.68
C GLY A 239 24.60 -4.31 -16.71
N ARG A 240 25.84 -4.73 -16.75
CA ARG A 240 27.04 -3.90 -16.96
C ARG A 240 26.97 -3.15 -18.28
#